data_6e43e216dddd4f440946723a38fac974
#
_entry.id   6e43e216dddd4f440946723a38fac974
#
_cell.length_a   1.000
_cell.length_b   1.000
_cell.length_c   1.000
_cell.angle_alpha   90.00
_cell.angle_beta   90.00
_cell.angle_gamma   90.00
#
_symmetry.space_group_name_H-M   'P 1'
#
loop_
_entity.id
_entity.type
_entity.pdbx_description
1 polymer ?
#
loop_
_entity_poly.entity_id
_entity_poly.type
_entity_poly.pdbx_seq_one_letter_code
_entity_poly.pdbx_strand_id
1 'polypeptide(L)'
;MEMKYIVVEFESRDANGKHEVPILFANIIAHKGMYDSVSLAYRRYDHNCFVGNVLSAGFVSIDDKGKVTCWGESESLGGVKSRPARDALLISHLQNNWSSTNVNMHHLRDHAPLGT
;
A
#
# COMPACT_ATOMS: atom_id res chain seq x y z
N MET A 1 -14.66 -7.74 -3.49
CA MET A 1 -14.11 -6.73 -4.42
C MET A 1 -12.67 -7.08 -4.75
N GLU A 2 -12.35 -7.06 -6.00
CA GLU A 2 -11.00 -7.36 -6.47
C GLU A 2 -10.27 -6.09 -6.85
N MET A 3 -9.06 -5.96 -6.35
CA MET A 3 -8.18 -4.84 -6.62
C MET A 3 -6.80 -5.36 -6.98
N LYS A 4 -5.93 -4.47 -7.41
CA LYS A 4 -4.50 -4.75 -7.53
C LYS A 4 -3.77 -4.25 -6.31
N TYR A 5 -2.58 -4.78 -6.08
CA TYR A 5 -1.71 -4.27 -5.03
C TYR A 5 -0.24 -4.38 -5.41
N ILE A 6 0.56 -3.56 -4.78
CA ILE A 6 2.02 -3.70 -4.74
C ILE A 6 2.45 -3.60 -3.29
N VAL A 7 3.55 -4.28 -2.95
CA VAL A 7 4.23 -4.07 -1.67
C VAL A 7 5.57 -3.45 -1.99
N VAL A 8 5.77 -2.27 -1.45
CA VAL A 8 6.96 -1.46 -1.74
C VAL A 8 7.81 -1.36 -0.49
N GLU A 9 9.11 -1.41 -0.68
CA GLU A 9 10.06 -1.18 0.39
C GLU A 9 10.26 0.32 0.56
N PHE A 10 10.00 0.81 1.75
CA PHE A 10 10.27 2.19 2.12
C PHE A 10 11.42 2.25 3.12
N GLU A 11 12.29 3.21 2.95
CA GLU A 11 13.35 3.49 3.87
C GLU A 11 13.30 4.95 4.26
N SER A 12 13.23 5.23 5.56
CA SER A 12 13.23 6.59 6.08
C SER A 12 14.52 6.85 6.84
N ARG A 13 15.10 8.03 6.65
CA ARG A 13 16.30 8.43 7.40
C ARG A 13 15.99 8.64 8.88
N ASP A 14 14.77 9.06 9.18
CA ASP A 14 14.35 9.38 10.54
C ASP A 14 13.85 8.17 11.30
N ALA A 15 13.41 7.14 10.60
CA ALA A 15 12.97 5.89 11.19
C ALA A 15 13.98 4.81 10.87
N ASN A 16 14.39 4.08 11.88
CA ASN A 16 15.37 3.02 11.68
C ASN A 16 14.78 1.89 10.85
N GLY A 17 15.42 1.58 9.74
CA GLY A 17 15.15 0.39 8.97
C GLY A 17 14.23 0.59 7.78
N LYS A 18 13.99 -0.54 7.14
CA LYS A 18 13.16 -0.62 5.95
C LYS A 18 11.79 -1.14 6.31
N HIS A 19 10.77 -0.60 5.68
CA HIS A 19 9.38 -0.98 5.94
C HIS A 19 8.75 -1.51 4.66
N GLU A 20 7.98 -2.58 4.78
CA GLU A 20 7.18 -3.11 3.68
C GLU A 20 5.80 -2.49 3.75
N VAL A 21 5.43 -1.74 2.74
CA VAL A 21 4.17 -1.01 2.72
C VAL A 21 3.30 -1.51 1.57
N PRO A 22 2.12 -2.10 1.87
CA PRO A 22 1.20 -2.49 0.83
C PRO A 22 0.40 -1.28 0.34
N ILE A 23 0.20 -1.22 -0.95
CA ILE A 23 -0.58 -0.18 -1.61
C ILE A 23 -1.63 -0.87 -2.48
N LEU A 24 -2.90 -0.62 -2.17
CA LEU A 24 -4.03 -1.17 -2.90
C LEU A 24 -4.57 -0.12 -3.86
N PHE A 25 -4.94 -0.56 -5.05
CA PHE A 25 -5.40 0.38 -6.06
C PHE A 25 -6.36 -0.28 -7.05
N ALA A 26 -7.03 0.55 -7.82
CA ALA A 26 -8.05 0.12 -8.75
C ALA A 26 -7.48 -0.78 -9.86
N ASN A 27 -8.26 -1.77 -10.24
CA ASN A 27 -7.87 -2.79 -11.21
C ASN A 27 -7.49 -2.22 -12.58
N ILE A 28 -8.00 -1.05 -12.91
CA ILE A 28 -7.73 -0.40 -14.20
C ILE A 28 -6.35 0.24 -14.30
N ILE A 29 -5.65 0.36 -13.18
CA ILE A 29 -4.31 0.97 -13.13
C ILE A 29 -3.27 -0.13 -13.24
N ALA A 30 -2.26 0.07 -14.09
CA ALA A 30 -1.16 -0.88 -14.18
C ALA A 30 -0.28 -0.80 -12.92
N HIS A 31 0.25 -1.92 -12.47
CA HIS A 31 1.14 -1.96 -11.30
C HIS A 31 2.31 -0.99 -11.44
N LYS A 32 2.94 -0.97 -12.62
CA LYS A 32 4.07 -0.07 -12.88
C LYS A 32 3.65 1.39 -12.78
N GLY A 33 2.47 1.73 -13.28
CA GLY A 33 1.95 3.08 -13.19
C GLY A 33 1.75 3.53 -11.76
N MET A 34 1.23 2.65 -10.92
CA MET A 34 1.06 2.94 -9.49
C MET A 34 2.42 3.12 -8.81
N TYR A 35 3.37 2.23 -9.07
CA TYR A 35 4.71 2.34 -8.50
C TYR A 35 5.38 3.67 -8.90
N ASP A 36 5.30 4.03 -10.17
CA ASP A 36 5.90 5.27 -10.67
C ASP A 36 5.28 6.49 -9.99
N SER A 37 3.96 6.48 -9.79
CA SER A 37 3.25 7.58 -9.12
C SER A 37 3.67 7.72 -7.66
N VAL A 38 3.77 6.61 -6.95
CA VAL A 38 4.19 6.60 -5.53
C VAL A 38 5.64 7.08 -5.41
N SER A 39 6.50 6.57 -6.27
CA SER A 39 7.91 6.94 -6.27
C SER A 39 8.09 8.44 -6.53
N LEU A 40 7.36 8.97 -7.50
CA LEU A 40 7.42 10.40 -7.82
C LEU A 40 6.88 11.26 -6.67
N ALA A 41 5.77 10.86 -6.07
CA ALA A 41 5.17 11.60 -4.97
C ALA A 41 6.12 11.72 -3.79
N TYR A 42 6.72 10.61 -3.38
CA TYR A 42 7.66 10.63 -2.25
C TYR A 42 8.93 11.38 -2.56
N ARG A 43 9.41 11.30 -3.78
CA ARG A 43 10.59 12.06 -4.19
C ARG A 43 10.35 13.57 -4.09
N ARG A 44 9.12 14.01 -4.33
CA ARG A 44 8.78 15.44 -4.27
C ARG A 44 8.49 15.95 -2.88
N TYR A 45 7.84 15.12 -2.04
CA TYR A 45 7.26 15.61 -0.80
C TYR A 45 8.03 15.20 0.46
N ASP A 46 8.89 14.21 0.35
CA ASP A 46 9.65 13.76 1.52
C ASP A 46 11.05 13.33 1.13
N HIS A 47 11.99 14.24 1.28
CA HIS A 47 13.40 13.99 0.96
C HIS A 47 14.06 13.01 1.93
N ASN A 48 13.41 12.69 3.04
CA ASN A 48 13.93 11.77 4.03
C ASN A 48 13.42 10.35 3.81
N CYS A 49 12.51 10.15 2.87
CA CYS A 49 11.94 8.85 2.57
C CYS A 49 12.35 8.38 1.18
N PHE A 50 12.83 7.17 1.09
CA PHE A 50 13.20 6.56 -0.17
C PHE A 50 12.26 5.40 -0.49
N VAL A 51 11.75 5.41 -1.70
CA VAL A 51 10.95 4.30 -2.21
C VAL A 51 11.92 3.33 -2.87
N GLY A 52 12.01 2.14 -2.32
CA GLY A 52 12.86 1.10 -2.85
C GLY A 52 12.15 0.23 -3.87
N ASN A 53 12.51 -1.04 -3.89
CA ASN A 53 11.99 -2.00 -4.84
C ASN A 53 10.54 -2.42 -4.53
N VAL A 54 9.85 -2.87 -5.56
CA VAL A 54 8.60 -3.60 -5.38
C VAL A 54 8.96 -5.03 -4.96
N LEU A 55 8.54 -5.42 -3.78
CA LEU A 55 8.86 -6.74 -3.21
C LEU A 55 7.87 -7.81 -3.67
N SER A 56 6.64 -7.43 -3.88
CA SER A 56 5.60 -8.32 -4.37
C SER A 56 4.50 -7.51 -5.03
N ALA A 57 3.72 -8.16 -5.87
CA ALA A 57 2.62 -7.52 -6.58
C ALA A 57 1.62 -8.57 -7.04
N GLY A 58 0.40 -8.17 -7.24
CA GLY A 58 -0.64 -9.07 -7.72
C GLY A 58 -2.02 -8.49 -7.53
N PHE A 59 -2.93 -9.38 -7.21
CA PHE A 59 -4.34 -9.06 -7.00
C PHE A 59 -4.72 -9.36 -5.57
N VAL A 60 -5.68 -8.62 -5.06
CA VAL A 60 -6.16 -8.78 -3.70
C VAL A 60 -7.69 -8.73 -3.70
N SER A 61 -8.28 -9.58 -2.89
CA SER A 61 -9.71 -9.60 -2.63
C SER A 61 -9.94 -9.55 -1.13
N ILE A 62 -10.91 -8.76 -0.72
CA ILE A 62 -11.32 -8.65 0.68
C ILE A 62 -12.80 -8.99 0.75
N ASP A 63 -13.16 -10.03 1.46
CA ASP A 63 -14.54 -10.47 1.56
C ASP A 63 -15.32 -9.68 2.62
N ASP A 64 -16.60 -9.99 2.77
CA ASP A 64 -17.49 -9.28 3.69
C ASP A 64 -17.07 -9.42 5.15
N LYS A 65 -16.30 -10.46 5.47
CA LYS A 65 -15.80 -10.69 6.81
C LYS A 65 -14.42 -10.10 7.04
N GLY A 66 -13.88 -9.44 6.02
CA GLY A 66 -12.57 -8.82 6.09
C GLY A 66 -11.42 -9.78 5.79
N LYS A 67 -11.70 -10.97 5.29
CA LYS A 67 -10.65 -11.91 4.92
C LYS A 67 -9.95 -11.45 3.66
N VAL A 68 -8.64 -11.33 3.74
CA VAL A 68 -7.78 -10.90 2.64
C VAL A 68 -7.20 -12.10 1.92
N THR A 69 -7.32 -12.11 0.60
CA THR A 69 -6.71 -13.13 -0.25
C THR A 69 -5.88 -12.44 -1.32
N CYS A 70 -4.63 -12.85 -1.47
CA CYS A 70 -3.70 -12.33 -2.46
C CYS A 70 -3.26 -13.42 -3.42
N TRP A 71 -3.08 -13.06 -4.70
CA TRP A 71 -2.63 -14.01 -5.72
C TRP A 71 -2.06 -13.29 -6.95
N GLY A 72 -1.46 -14.08 -7.84
CA GLY A 72 -1.08 -13.62 -9.16
C GLY A 72 0.28 -12.97 -9.24
N GLU A 73 0.45 -12.16 -10.27
CA GLU A 73 1.70 -11.48 -10.56
C GLU A 73 1.45 -10.23 -11.39
N SER A 74 2.47 -9.40 -11.51
CA SER A 74 2.42 -8.18 -12.30
C SER A 74 3.25 -8.31 -13.57
N GLU A 75 2.59 -8.32 -14.71
CA GLU A 75 3.29 -8.32 -16.01
C GLU A 75 4.03 -7.00 -16.23
N SER A 76 3.41 -5.88 -15.88
CA SER A 76 4.00 -4.56 -16.11
C SER A 76 5.25 -4.31 -15.29
N LEU A 77 5.45 -5.07 -14.22
CA LEU A 77 6.67 -5.01 -13.40
C LEU A 77 7.64 -6.16 -13.71
N GLY A 78 7.50 -6.79 -14.87
CA GLY A 78 8.41 -7.85 -15.28
C GLY A 78 8.20 -9.18 -14.61
N GLY A 79 6.97 -9.46 -14.15
CA GLY A 79 6.64 -10.73 -13.53
C GLY A 79 6.87 -10.80 -12.03
N VAL A 80 6.85 -9.66 -11.36
CA VAL A 80 6.91 -9.64 -9.89
C VAL A 80 5.69 -10.39 -9.35
N LYS A 81 5.92 -11.35 -8.49
CA LYS A 81 4.88 -12.26 -8.00
C LYS A 81 4.31 -11.84 -6.65
N SER A 82 3.08 -12.24 -6.42
CA SER A 82 2.46 -12.17 -5.11
C SER A 82 3.17 -13.12 -4.13
N ARG A 83 3.20 -12.72 -2.87
CA ARG A 83 3.58 -13.58 -1.74
C ARG A 83 2.30 -13.80 -0.93
N PRO A 84 1.43 -14.74 -1.33
CA PRO A 84 0.03 -14.75 -0.90
C PRO A 84 -0.18 -14.67 0.60
N ALA A 85 0.47 -15.52 1.37
CA ALA A 85 0.28 -15.55 2.81
C ALA A 85 0.85 -14.30 3.49
N ARG A 86 2.06 -13.90 3.11
CA ARG A 86 2.74 -12.75 3.69
C ARG A 86 2.02 -11.45 3.36
N ASP A 87 1.66 -11.28 2.10
CA ASP A 87 0.99 -10.06 1.65
C ASP A 87 -0.42 -9.93 2.24
N ALA A 88 -1.13 -11.04 2.37
CA ALA A 88 -2.43 -11.04 3.02
C ALA A 88 -2.32 -10.59 4.49
N LEU A 89 -1.29 -11.03 5.20
CA LEU A 89 -1.04 -10.59 6.57
C LEU A 89 -0.72 -9.10 6.63
N LEU A 90 0.11 -8.61 5.75
CA LEU A 90 0.46 -7.18 5.68
C LEU A 90 -0.78 -6.33 5.44
N ILE A 91 -1.61 -6.73 4.50
CA ILE A 91 -2.82 -5.98 4.15
C ILE A 91 -3.84 -6.07 5.29
N SER A 92 -4.00 -7.23 5.91
CA SER A 92 -4.89 -7.39 7.06
C SER A 92 -4.46 -6.49 8.21
N HIS A 93 -3.16 -6.38 8.44
CA HIS A 93 -2.60 -5.54 9.48
C HIS A 93 -2.85 -4.06 9.19
N LEU A 94 -2.68 -3.66 7.95
CA LEU A 94 -3.00 -2.31 7.50
C LEU A 94 -4.47 -1.97 7.72
N GLN A 95 -5.37 -2.90 7.39
CA GLN A 95 -6.80 -2.73 7.59
C GLN A 95 -7.15 -2.49 9.06
N ASN A 96 -6.59 -3.30 9.95
CA ASN A 96 -6.84 -3.18 11.38
C ASN A 96 -6.30 -1.86 11.92
N ASN A 97 -5.11 -1.48 11.52
CA ASN A 97 -4.52 -0.20 11.89
C ASN A 97 -5.29 0.97 11.29
N TRP A 98 -5.75 0.82 10.07
CA TRP A 98 -6.56 1.82 9.40
C TRP A 98 -7.87 2.07 10.15
N SER A 99 -8.51 1.02 10.64
CA SER A 99 -9.74 1.17 11.42
C SER A 99 -9.52 1.97 12.69
N SER A 100 -8.45 1.68 13.42
CA SER A 100 -8.08 2.43 14.61
C SER A 100 -7.70 3.87 14.29
N THR A 101 -6.90 4.04 13.25
CA THR A 101 -6.47 5.37 12.79
C THR A 101 -7.65 6.18 12.28
N ASN A 102 -8.60 5.53 11.65
CA ASN A 102 -9.77 6.19 11.10
C ASN A 102 -10.61 6.84 12.19
N VAL A 103 -10.71 6.21 13.34
CA VAL A 103 -11.38 6.83 14.50
C VAL A 103 -10.66 8.11 14.90
N ASN A 104 -9.35 8.05 14.99
CA ASN A 104 -8.53 9.23 15.35
C ASN A 104 -8.59 10.31 14.26
N MET A 105 -8.56 9.92 13.01
CA MET A 105 -8.66 10.87 11.90
C MET A 105 -10.02 11.53 11.85
N HIS A 106 -11.06 10.81 12.20
CA HIS A 106 -12.40 11.38 12.28
C HIS A 106 -12.44 12.49 13.34
N HIS A 107 -11.81 12.24 14.47
CA HIS A 107 -11.68 13.23 15.52
C HIS A 107 -10.89 14.45 15.05
N LEU A 108 -9.80 14.23 14.37
CA LEU A 108 -8.99 15.33 13.81
C LEU A 108 -9.75 16.12 12.75
N ARG A 109 -10.57 15.44 11.98
CA ARG A 109 -11.37 16.09 10.95
C ARG A 109 -12.38 17.07 11.53
N ASP A 110 -12.88 16.77 12.71
CA ASP A 110 -13.81 17.66 13.40
C ASP A 110 -13.13 18.92 13.91
N HIS A 111 -11.83 18.87 14.14
CA HIS A 111 -11.06 20.00 14.64
C HIS A 111 -10.30 20.76 13.56
N ALA A 112 -10.02 20.12 12.47
CA ALA A 112 -9.29 20.72 11.38
C ALA A 112 -10.19 20.80 10.18
N PRO A 113 -10.62 21.99 9.82
CA PRO A 113 -11.42 22.13 8.61
C PRO A 113 -10.54 21.79 7.44
N LEU A 114 -10.68 20.61 7.07
CA LEU A 114 -9.96 20.13 5.96
C LEU A 114 -10.58 20.54 4.68
N GLY A 115 -11.43 21.46 4.77
CA GLY A 115 -12.03 21.93 3.55
C GLY A 115 -11.12 21.91 2.40
N THR A 116 -10.51 21.56 2.98
CA THR A 116 -9.57 21.40 2.14
C THR A 116 -9.68 20.17 1.42
#